data_87bf24fe6a6edd3d86b07e5b36a8b8ca
#
_entry.id   87bf24fe6a6edd3d86b07e5b36a8b8ca
#
_cell.length_a   1.000
_cell.length_b   1.000
_cell.length_c   1.000
_cell.angle_alpha   90.00
_cell.angle_beta   90.00
_cell.angle_gamma   90.00
#
_symmetry.space_group_name_H-M   'P 1'
#
loop_
_entity.id
_entity.type
_entity.pdbx_description
1 polymer ?
#
loop_
_entity_poly.entity_id
_entity_poly.type
_entity_poly.pdbx_seq_one_letter_code
_entity_poly.pdbx_strand_id
1 'polypeptide(L)'
;MSKRPTLMLFSHISSNRSITGAEKLLLHFCREVGSYFDCILVAPEEGKLTTEARRDNICTHIQEIPVLYGMYTPYPELERDIEQLKHSSAYTALVRMIREHQPDLIYVNTCIHVLPALAAKEAGVPVIWGITEIIRSNEYTPLAARIMERLADRLVGISHATLRPLQQAGIRIRMDVLYPTTSIDSMGQAQRYIQRTRKREKLRLRPEHICIGYISSYITESKGLKSFIDMALALCHRYRDCRFWIIGMPIEQEYYQQCEAKIRESGYSRRFRFSKFEESVATAYGAMDMVVIPSMVEEGFGLTALEGHMYGKPVISFAHGGLVEIMQLSGNGDYLVEPGNSYELTAKVAYLIDNREEAVRVSKRNQQESMRMYGADVYRSRCKEMVVRWIAEHPSWFPCLQHPDGALYANGEGYGHWTAQGSEGKPRIRQFPAQIIESLPLRRQESAPELEAVQHRAAPELPQALPPAPEPEYVRDFIQVRAGGKRRSIRRRKGQRTHLKGRRRIHQRMKRTYRLGKVGRGKKRWGSRR
;
A
#
# COMPACT_ATOMS: atom_id res chain seq x y z
N MET A 1 -0.81 -16.08 35.30
CA MET A 1 -1.23 -15.37 34.11
C MET A 1 -1.53 -16.42 33.04
N SER A 2 -2.73 -16.45 32.47
CA SER A 2 -3.05 -17.35 31.37
C SER A 2 -2.14 -17.00 30.17
N LYS A 3 -1.58 -18.02 29.52
CA LYS A 3 -0.72 -17.87 28.34
C LYS A 3 -1.58 -17.31 27.20
N ARG A 4 -1.19 -16.21 26.58
CA ARG A 4 -1.84 -15.72 25.35
C ARG A 4 -1.54 -16.65 24.20
N PRO A 5 -2.47 -16.83 23.25
CA PRO A 5 -2.18 -17.59 22.04
C PRO A 5 -1.12 -16.89 21.19
N THR A 6 -0.35 -17.67 20.46
CA THR A 6 0.72 -17.17 19.60
C THR A 6 0.21 -16.98 18.17
N LEU A 7 0.37 -15.77 17.64
CA LEU A 7 0.07 -15.45 16.24
C LEU A 7 1.37 -15.18 15.47
N MET A 8 1.65 -15.99 14.45
CA MET A 8 2.81 -15.77 13.57
C MET A 8 2.36 -15.09 12.28
N LEU A 9 2.94 -13.92 11.99
CA LEU A 9 2.56 -13.07 10.86
C LEU A 9 3.70 -13.01 9.84
N PHE A 10 3.38 -13.19 8.56
CA PHE A 10 4.36 -13.24 7.48
C PHE A 10 4.26 -12.01 6.58
N SER A 11 5.36 -11.26 6.47
CA SER A 11 5.51 -10.18 5.49
C SER A 11 6.20 -10.68 4.23
N HIS A 12 5.68 -10.31 3.06
CA HIS A 12 6.25 -10.65 1.76
C HIS A 12 7.48 -9.82 1.39
N ILE A 13 7.67 -8.68 2.04
CA ILE A 13 8.77 -7.74 1.79
C ILE A 13 9.18 -7.03 3.09
N SER A 14 10.43 -6.65 3.18
CA SER A 14 10.96 -5.66 4.12
C SER A 14 12.15 -4.97 3.45
N SER A 15 12.26 -3.65 3.60
CA SER A 15 13.30 -2.87 2.93
C SER A 15 13.84 -1.76 3.82
N ASN A 16 15.14 -1.48 3.71
CA ASN A 16 15.79 -0.36 4.40
C ASN A 16 15.45 1.01 3.75
N ARG A 17 14.94 1.02 2.51
CA ARG A 17 14.67 2.25 1.76
C ARG A 17 13.35 2.88 2.16
N SER A 18 12.29 2.09 2.21
CA SER A 18 10.94 2.56 2.50
C SER A 18 10.11 1.45 3.15
N ILE A 19 9.00 1.82 3.77
CA ILE A 19 7.95 0.89 4.20
C ILE A 19 6.76 1.07 3.26
N THR A 20 6.31 -0.01 2.66
CA THR A 20 5.19 0.00 1.70
C THR A 20 3.82 0.07 2.41
N GLY A 21 2.75 0.26 1.64
CA GLY A 21 1.39 0.24 2.17
C GLY A 21 1.06 -1.07 2.88
N ALA A 22 1.35 -2.20 2.25
CA ALA A 22 1.08 -3.53 2.80
C ALA A 22 1.87 -3.82 4.09
N GLU A 23 3.14 -3.36 4.17
CA GLU A 23 3.95 -3.46 5.40
C GLU A 23 3.40 -2.59 6.53
N LYS A 24 2.97 -1.35 6.21
CA LYS A 24 2.33 -0.46 7.19
C LYS A 24 1.07 -1.10 7.77
N LEU A 25 0.23 -1.67 6.92
CA LEU A 25 -1.01 -2.32 7.35
C LEU A 25 -0.74 -3.54 8.23
N LEU A 26 0.24 -4.36 7.87
CA LEU A 26 0.64 -5.51 8.67
C LEU A 26 1.15 -5.08 10.06
N LEU A 27 2.00 -4.05 10.12
CA LEU A 27 2.52 -3.53 11.39
C LEU A 27 1.40 -2.93 12.26
N HIS A 28 0.47 -2.17 11.67
CA HIS A 28 -0.71 -1.69 12.40
C HIS A 28 -1.54 -2.84 12.95
N PHE A 29 -1.78 -3.86 12.14
CA PHE A 29 -2.49 -5.05 12.58
C PHE A 29 -1.79 -5.75 13.73
N CYS A 30 -0.47 -5.99 13.65
CA CYS A 30 0.34 -6.55 14.73
C CYS A 30 0.18 -5.78 16.05
N ARG A 31 0.22 -4.44 15.98
CA ARG A 31 0.08 -3.57 17.17
C ARG A 31 -1.27 -3.74 17.85
N GLU A 32 -2.34 -3.77 17.08
CA GLU A 32 -3.70 -3.86 17.62
C GLU A 32 -4.01 -5.26 18.16
N VAL A 33 -3.60 -6.31 17.45
CA VAL A 33 -3.86 -7.68 17.90
C VAL A 33 -2.88 -8.16 18.99
N GLY A 34 -1.78 -7.44 19.21
CA GLY A 34 -0.81 -7.73 20.28
C GLY A 34 -1.37 -7.68 21.70
N SER A 35 -2.56 -7.08 21.90
CA SER A 35 -3.31 -7.18 23.15
C SER A 35 -3.96 -8.56 23.39
N TYR A 36 -4.16 -9.34 22.32
CA TYR A 36 -4.83 -10.65 22.32
C TYR A 36 -3.85 -11.80 22.09
N PHE A 37 -2.77 -11.56 21.35
CA PHE A 37 -1.80 -12.56 20.92
C PHE A 37 -0.37 -12.18 21.30
N ASP A 38 0.45 -13.20 21.53
CA ASP A 38 1.90 -13.06 21.46
C ASP A 38 2.32 -13.12 20.00
N CYS A 39 2.63 -11.95 19.42
CA CYS A 39 2.89 -11.81 17.99
C CYS A 39 4.35 -12.12 17.63
N ILE A 40 4.55 -12.92 16.57
CA ILE A 40 5.84 -13.19 15.94
C ILE A 40 5.76 -12.71 14.50
N LEU A 41 6.56 -11.69 14.14
CA LEU A 41 6.65 -11.19 12.78
C LEU A 41 7.80 -11.86 12.04
N VAL A 42 7.52 -12.48 10.90
CA VAL A 42 8.52 -13.05 10.00
C VAL A 42 8.63 -12.19 8.75
N ALA A 43 9.84 -11.77 8.42
CA ALA A 43 10.12 -10.92 7.25
C ALA A 43 11.25 -11.54 6.40
N PRO A 44 11.29 -11.28 5.07
CA PRO A 44 12.30 -11.89 4.20
C PRO A 44 13.71 -11.35 4.41
N GLU A 45 13.84 -10.12 4.87
CA GLU A 45 15.12 -9.46 5.15
C GLU A 45 14.97 -8.37 6.22
N GLU A 46 16.07 -7.89 6.76
CA GLU A 46 16.09 -6.74 7.67
C GLU A 46 15.70 -5.46 6.93
N GLY A 47 14.89 -4.63 7.60
CA GLY A 47 14.42 -3.39 7.01
C GLY A 47 13.71 -2.48 8.00
N LYS A 48 13.01 -1.47 7.47
CA LYS A 48 12.24 -0.53 8.29
C LYS A 48 11.11 -1.23 9.04
N LEU A 49 10.46 -2.21 8.42
CA LEU A 49 9.39 -2.99 9.05
C LEU A 49 9.90 -3.69 10.31
N THR A 50 11.00 -4.45 10.20
CA THR A 50 11.57 -5.20 11.35
C THR A 50 12.10 -4.28 12.42
N THR A 51 12.68 -3.13 12.03
CA THR A 51 13.13 -2.10 12.96
C THR A 51 11.99 -1.51 13.79
N GLU A 52 10.89 -1.14 13.14
CA GLU A 52 9.70 -0.60 13.81
C GLU A 52 9.01 -1.66 14.68
N ALA A 53 8.89 -2.90 14.19
CA ALA A 53 8.31 -4.00 14.96
C ALA A 53 9.07 -4.26 16.27
N ARG A 54 10.41 -4.26 16.22
CA ARG A 54 11.24 -4.42 17.44
C ARG A 54 11.12 -3.25 18.40
N ARG A 55 10.93 -2.02 17.92
CA ARG A 55 10.64 -0.86 18.78
C ARG A 55 9.32 -1.02 19.55
N ASP A 56 8.37 -1.71 18.93
CA ASP A 56 7.07 -2.05 19.54
C ASP A 56 7.12 -3.35 20.37
N ASN A 57 8.33 -3.89 20.63
CA ASN A 57 8.56 -5.16 21.33
C ASN A 57 7.90 -6.39 20.68
N ILE A 58 7.68 -6.34 19.35
CA ILE A 58 7.20 -7.49 18.57
C ILE A 58 8.39 -8.39 18.27
N CYS A 59 8.29 -9.68 18.60
CA CYS A 59 9.30 -10.69 18.25
C CYS A 59 9.43 -10.76 16.72
N THR A 60 10.66 -10.69 16.19
CA THR A 60 10.89 -10.69 14.74
C THR A 60 11.90 -11.75 14.33
N HIS A 61 11.56 -12.50 13.29
CA HIS A 61 12.45 -13.46 12.63
C HIS A 61 12.72 -13.08 11.19
N ILE A 62 13.92 -13.39 10.71
CA ILE A 62 14.29 -13.18 9.32
C ILE A 62 14.37 -14.53 8.62
N GLN A 63 13.55 -14.69 7.60
CA GLN A 63 13.51 -15.89 6.75
C GLN A 63 13.23 -15.47 5.31
N GLU A 64 14.15 -15.71 4.40
CA GLU A 64 13.90 -15.48 2.97
C GLU A 64 12.74 -16.36 2.49
N ILE A 65 11.73 -15.73 1.89
CA ILE A 65 10.50 -16.40 1.44
C ILE A 65 10.22 -15.96 0.01
N PRO A 66 10.30 -16.86 -0.97
CA PRO A 66 9.89 -16.58 -2.34
C PRO A 66 8.41 -16.21 -2.43
N VAL A 67 8.09 -15.23 -3.24
CA VAL A 67 6.72 -14.83 -3.56
C VAL A 67 6.30 -15.37 -4.92
N LEU A 68 5.00 -15.64 -5.09
CA LEU A 68 4.44 -16.16 -6.34
C LEU A 68 3.47 -15.14 -6.95
N TYR A 69 3.97 -14.33 -7.88
CA TYR A 69 3.18 -13.30 -8.55
C TYR A 69 2.00 -13.85 -9.36
N GLY A 70 2.04 -15.14 -9.71
CA GLY A 70 0.91 -15.82 -10.33
C GLY A 70 -0.36 -15.87 -9.51
N MET A 71 -0.31 -15.62 -8.21
CA MET A 71 -1.51 -15.45 -7.41
C MET A 71 -2.15 -14.08 -7.60
N TYR A 72 -1.38 -13.06 -8.01
CA TYR A 72 -1.89 -11.72 -8.36
C TYR A 72 -2.39 -11.66 -9.81
N THR A 73 -1.67 -12.30 -10.74
CA THR A 73 -2.08 -12.42 -12.14
C THR A 73 -2.11 -13.92 -12.48
N PRO A 74 -3.26 -14.60 -12.27
CA PRO A 74 -3.36 -16.05 -12.43
C PRO A 74 -3.09 -16.52 -13.86
N TYR A 75 -2.51 -17.72 -13.99
CA TYR A 75 -2.15 -18.36 -15.24
C TYR A 75 -2.24 -19.91 -15.11
N PRO A 76 -2.25 -20.69 -16.22
CA PRO A 76 -2.58 -22.11 -16.18
C PRO A 76 -1.59 -22.98 -15.38
N GLU A 77 -0.29 -22.65 -15.37
CA GLU A 77 0.74 -23.44 -14.69
C GLU A 77 0.89 -23.14 -13.19
N LEU A 78 0.02 -22.33 -12.62
CA LEU A 78 0.12 -21.84 -11.24
C LEU A 78 0.24 -22.98 -10.20
N GLU A 79 -0.50 -24.08 -10.36
CA GLU A 79 -0.40 -25.22 -9.44
C GLU A 79 0.96 -25.94 -9.56
N ARG A 80 1.49 -26.08 -10.76
CA ARG A 80 2.81 -26.68 -11.00
C ARG A 80 3.91 -25.85 -10.31
N ASP A 81 3.82 -24.53 -10.42
CA ASP A 81 4.81 -23.63 -9.81
C ASP A 81 4.71 -23.64 -8.28
N ILE A 82 3.50 -23.79 -7.73
CA ILE A 82 3.29 -24.01 -6.29
C ILE A 82 3.94 -25.34 -5.84
N GLU A 83 3.76 -26.41 -6.62
CA GLU A 83 4.36 -27.70 -6.29
C GLU A 83 5.90 -27.63 -6.32
N GLN A 84 6.47 -26.90 -7.29
CA GLN A 84 7.92 -26.67 -7.34
C GLN A 84 8.43 -25.90 -6.11
N LEU A 85 7.67 -24.94 -5.60
CA LEU A 85 8.03 -24.20 -4.39
C LEU A 85 8.15 -25.09 -3.15
N LYS A 86 7.41 -26.19 -3.05
CA LYS A 86 7.53 -27.17 -1.95
C LYS A 86 8.89 -27.90 -1.91
N HIS A 87 9.60 -27.94 -3.03
CA HIS A 87 10.93 -28.51 -3.09
C HIS A 87 12.05 -27.52 -2.74
N SER A 88 11.70 -26.27 -2.38
CA SER A 88 12.67 -25.25 -2.02
C SER A 88 13.18 -25.41 -0.58
N SER A 89 14.43 -24.98 -0.34
CA SER A 89 14.99 -24.87 1.01
C SER A 89 14.21 -23.90 1.91
N ALA A 90 13.61 -22.87 1.31
CA ALA A 90 12.76 -21.91 2.01
C ALA A 90 11.51 -22.59 2.58
N TYR A 91 10.86 -23.48 1.83
CA TYR A 91 9.71 -24.25 2.32
C TYR A 91 10.08 -25.11 3.54
N THR A 92 11.16 -25.90 3.43
CA THR A 92 11.65 -26.74 4.54
C THR A 92 11.98 -25.90 5.78
N ALA A 93 12.61 -24.73 5.59
CA ALA A 93 12.91 -23.81 6.69
C ALA A 93 11.65 -23.25 7.35
N LEU A 94 10.61 -22.91 6.56
CA LEU A 94 9.33 -22.44 7.08
C LEU A 94 8.59 -23.52 7.88
N VAL A 95 8.49 -24.74 7.36
CA VAL A 95 7.86 -25.87 8.09
C VAL A 95 8.56 -26.11 9.41
N ARG A 96 9.90 -26.11 9.43
CA ARG A 96 10.69 -26.24 10.65
C ARG A 96 10.41 -25.11 11.62
N MET A 97 10.47 -23.84 11.18
CA MET A 97 10.20 -22.66 12.00
C MET A 97 8.81 -22.72 12.63
N ILE A 98 7.76 -23.06 11.87
CA ILE A 98 6.41 -23.18 12.38
C ILE A 98 6.31 -24.29 13.44
N ARG A 99 6.95 -25.45 13.20
CA ARG A 99 6.98 -26.56 14.18
C ARG A 99 7.77 -26.22 15.45
N GLU A 100 8.84 -25.43 15.35
CA GLU A 100 9.65 -24.98 16.49
C GLU A 100 8.91 -23.97 17.36
N HIS A 101 8.21 -23.01 16.73
CA HIS A 101 7.48 -21.96 17.46
C HIS A 101 6.06 -22.36 17.89
N GLN A 102 5.48 -23.40 17.30
CA GLN A 102 4.14 -23.92 17.58
C GLN A 102 3.07 -22.78 17.72
N PRO A 103 2.92 -21.90 16.69
CA PRO A 103 1.90 -20.87 16.75
C PRO A 103 0.50 -21.49 16.73
N ASP A 104 -0.45 -20.85 17.45
CA ASP A 104 -1.85 -21.25 17.44
C ASP A 104 -2.55 -20.81 16.15
N LEU A 105 -2.03 -19.75 15.51
CA LEU A 105 -2.60 -19.16 14.31
C LEU A 105 -1.52 -18.53 13.42
N ILE A 106 -1.70 -18.62 12.11
CA ILE A 106 -0.83 -17.96 11.13
C ILE A 106 -1.62 -16.90 10.36
N TYR A 107 -1.02 -15.72 10.19
CA TYR A 107 -1.52 -14.66 9.31
C TYR A 107 -0.55 -14.46 8.15
N VAL A 108 -1.04 -14.72 6.93
CA VAL A 108 -0.28 -14.52 5.69
C VAL A 108 -0.69 -13.19 5.06
N ASN A 109 0.27 -12.30 4.83
CA ASN A 109 -0.01 -10.98 4.24
C ASN A 109 0.25 -10.98 2.74
N THR A 110 -0.68 -10.43 1.96
CA THR A 110 -0.74 -10.33 0.49
C THR A 110 -1.07 -11.63 -0.25
N CYS A 111 -1.74 -11.51 -1.41
CA CYS A 111 -2.18 -12.66 -2.20
C CYS A 111 -1.00 -13.49 -2.75
N ILE A 112 0.15 -12.87 -3.00
CA ILE A 112 1.33 -13.51 -3.62
C ILE A 112 2.15 -14.37 -2.65
N HIS A 113 1.80 -14.42 -1.37
CA HIS A 113 2.63 -15.02 -0.32
C HIS A 113 2.18 -16.45 0.03
N VAL A 114 2.23 -17.35 -0.95
CA VAL A 114 1.68 -18.73 -0.86
C VAL A 114 2.46 -19.62 0.09
N LEU A 115 3.79 -19.49 0.12
CA LEU A 115 4.68 -20.47 0.78
C LEU A 115 4.42 -20.61 2.29
N PRO A 116 4.19 -19.52 3.06
CA PRO A 116 3.81 -19.65 4.47
C PRO A 116 2.49 -20.37 4.69
N ALA A 117 1.49 -20.18 3.80
CA ALA A 117 0.21 -20.88 3.89
C ALA A 117 0.37 -22.38 3.64
N LEU A 118 1.20 -22.78 2.67
CA LEU A 118 1.55 -24.19 2.41
C LEU A 118 2.23 -24.82 3.62
N ALA A 119 3.24 -24.14 4.19
CA ALA A 119 3.98 -24.65 5.35
C ALA A 119 3.10 -24.75 6.61
N ALA A 120 2.17 -23.81 6.79
CA ALA A 120 1.20 -23.84 7.87
C ALA A 120 0.26 -25.05 7.77
N LYS A 121 -0.27 -25.33 6.57
CA LYS A 121 -1.13 -26.49 6.32
C LYS A 121 -0.39 -27.82 6.57
N GLU A 122 0.89 -27.92 6.18
CA GLU A 122 1.70 -29.11 6.50
C GLU A 122 1.93 -29.27 8.01
N ALA A 123 2.08 -28.15 8.72
CA ALA A 123 2.25 -28.16 10.17
C ALA A 123 0.92 -28.32 10.94
N GLY A 124 -0.23 -28.33 10.26
CA GLY A 124 -1.56 -28.44 10.89
C GLY A 124 -2.01 -27.18 11.61
N VAL A 125 -1.45 -26.00 11.26
CA VAL A 125 -1.78 -24.71 11.89
C VAL A 125 -2.80 -23.97 11.03
N PRO A 126 -3.87 -23.42 11.63
CA PRO A 126 -4.89 -22.66 10.90
C PRO A 126 -4.30 -21.36 10.30
N VAL A 127 -4.85 -20.98 9.12
CA VAL A 127 -4.36 -19.87 8.31
C VAL A 127 -5.44 -18.83 8.08
N ILE A 128 -5.12 -17.59 8.43
CA ILE A 128 -5.85 -16.40 7.96
C ILE A 128 -5.01 -15.74 6.88
N TRP A 129 -5.62 -15.50 5.71
CA TRP A 129 -4.92 -14.89 4.60
C TRP A 129 -5.42 -13.45 4.36
N GLY A 130 -4.52 -12.48 4.59
CA GLY A 130 -4.77 -11.05 4.34
C GLY A 130 -4.62 -10.73 2.84
N ILE A 131 -5.65 -10.14 2.25
CA ILE A 131 -5.70 -9.75 0.85
C ILE A 131 -5.60 -8.23 0.76
N THR A 132 -4.47 -7.74 0.28
CA THR A 132 -4.15 -6.30 0.20
C THR A 132 -4.16 -5.77 -1.23
N GLU A 133 -4.23 -6.65 -2.23
CA GLU A 133 -4.29 -6.35 -3.65
C GLU A 133 -5.62 -6.84 -4.25
N ILE A 134 -6.03 -6.23 -5.36
CA ILE A 134 -7.11 -6.75 -6.21
C ILE A 134 -6.47 -7.72 -7.21
N ILE A 135 -6.79 -9.00 -7.10
CA ILE A 135 -6.32 -10.02 -8.04
C ILE A 135 -6.83 -9.68 -9.43
N ARG A 136 -5.96 -9.66 -10.42
CA ARG A 136 -6.32 -9.39 -11.80
C ARG A 136 -7.24 -10.49 -12.33
N SER A 137 -8.49 -10.12 -12.60
CA SER A 137 -9.50 -11.06 -13.07
C SER A 137 -9.20 -11.52 -14.50
N ASN A 138 -9.08 -12.84 -14.66
CA ASN A 138 -8.94 -13.52 -15.94
C ASN A 138 -9.55 -14.94 -15.83
N GLU A 139 -9.45 -15.74 -16.89
CA GLU A 139 -9.98 -17.11 -16.93
C GLU A 139 -9.38 -18.05 -15.88
N TYR A 140 -8.19 -17.73 -15.32
CA TYR A 140 -7.50 -18.52 -14.28
C TYR A 140 -7.77 -18.00 -12.85
N THR A 141 -8.54 -16.94 -12.68
CA THR A 141 -8.92 -16.45 -11.34
C THR A 141 -9.60 -17.53 -10.48
N PRO A 142 -10.48 -18.39 -11.02
CA PRO A 142 -11.03 -19.53 -10.26
C PRO A 142 -9.96 -20.51 -9.76
N LEU A 143 -8.83 -20.66 -10.46
CA LEU A 143 -7.72 -21.49 -10.01
C LEU A 143 -7.05 -20.89 -8.77
N ALA A 144 -6.72 -19.60 -8.79
CA ALA A 144 -6.17 -18.90 -7.63
C ALA A 144 -7.13 -18.94 -6.42
N ALA A 145 -8.45 -18.78 -6.66
CA ALA A 145 -9.48 -18.89 -5.63
C ALA A 145 -9.49 -20.30 -4.98
N ARG A 146 -9.46 -21.37 -5.77
CA ARG A 146 -9.40 -22.75 -5.25
C ARG A 146 -8.11 -23.01 -4.45
N ILE A 147 -6.97 -22.45 -4.88
CA ILE A 147 -5.72 -22.55 -4.13
C ILE A 147 -5.86 -21.88 -2.77
N MET A 148 -6.41 -20.67 -2.71
CA MET A 148 -6.65 -19.98 -1.45
C MET A 148 -7.64 -20.74 -0.56
N GLU A 149 -8.72 -21.27 -1.13
CA GLU A 149 -9.71 -22.07 -0.41
C GLU A 149 -9.12 -23.32 0.23
N ARG A 150 -8.16 -23.94 -0.44
CA ARG A 150 -7.44 -25.13 0.09
C ARG A 150 -6.45 -24.76 1.20
N LEU A 151 -5.84 -23.60 1.14
CA LEU A 151 -4.70 -23.21 1.98
C LEU A 151 -5.08 -22.29 3.15
N ALA A 152 -6.20 -21.60 3.07
CA ALA A 152 -6.66 -20.70 4.13
C ALA A 152 -7.93 -21.24 4.80
N ASP A 153 -8.10 -20.92 6.07
CA ASP A 153 -9.31 -21.17 6.83
C ASP A 153 -10.23 -19.93 6.81
N ARG A 154 -9.64 -18.75 6.57
CA ARG A 154 -10.37 -17.48 6.46
C ARG A 154 -9.58 -16.48 5.61
N LEU A 155 -10.28 -15.57 4.92
CA LEU A 155 -9.69 -14.41 4.26
C LEU A 155 -10.02 -13.11 4.99
N VAL A 156 -9.09 -12.16 4.98
CA VAL A 156 -9.30 -10.80 5.48
C VAL A 156 -8.90 -9.81 4.38
N GLY A 157 -9.89 -9.20 3.72
CA GLY A 157 -9.63 -8.15 2.74
C GLY A 157 -9.50 -6.78 3.39
N ILE A 158 -8.66 -5.93 2.83
CA ILE A 158 -8.56 -4.52 3.26
C ILE A 158 -9.71 -3.65 2.73
N SER A 159 -10.52 -4.19 1.83
CA SER A 159 -11.73 -3.58 1.25
C SER A 159 -12.60 -4.68 0.64
N HIS A 160 -13.84 -4.37 0.31
CA HIS A 160 -14.67 -5.27 -0.50
C HIS A 160 -14.09 -5.43 -1.91
N ALA A 161 -13.46 -4.38 -2.44
CA ALA A 161 -12.83 -4.43 -3.76
C ALA A 161 -11.74 -5.52 -3.84
N THR A 162 -10.95 -5.73 -2.79
CA THR A 162 -9.90 -6.77 -2.77
C THR A 162 -10.46 -8.19 -2.74
N LEU A 163 -11.65 -8.38 -2.19
CA LEU A 163 -12.30 -9.70 -2.09
C LEU A 163 -13.19 -10.02 -3.31
N ARG A 164 -13.63 -9.00 -4.05
CA ARG A 164 -14.56 -9.15 -5.18
C ARG A 164 -14.12 -10.19 -6.22
N PRO A 165 -12.87 -10.23 -6.72
CA PRO A 165 -12.47 -11.24 -7.69
C PRO A 165 -12.61 -12.67 -7.16
N LEU A 166 -12.34 -12.90 -5.88
CA LEU A 166 -12.47 -14.20 -5.23
C LEU A 166 -13.94 -14.59 -5.03
N GLN A 167 -14.79 -13.63 -4.64
CA GLN A 167 -16.24 -13.83 -4.52
C GLN A 167 -16.86 -14.21 -5.87
N GLN A 168 -16.48 -13.50 -6.93
CA GLN A 168 -16.94 -13.79 -8.29
C GLN A 168 -16.45 -15.14 -8.80
N ALA A 169 -15.27 -15.58 -8.34
CA ALA A 169 -14.74 -16.91 -8.62
C ALA A 169 -15.40 -18.04 -7.81
N GLY A 170 -16.36 -17.72 -6.93
CA GLY A 170 -17.16 -18.70 -6.19
C GLY A 170 -16.48 -19.30 -4.97
N ILE A 171 -15.48 -18.64 -4.38
CA ILE A 171 -14.81 -19.11 -3.15
C ILE A 171 -15.82 -19.21 -1.99
N ARG A 172 -15.69 -20.26 -1.17
CA ARG A 172 -16.68 -20.59 -0.12
C ARG A 172 -16.20 -20.32 1.30
N ILE A 173 -14.89 -20.11 1.52
CA ILE A 173 -14.37 -19.80 2.85
C ILE A 173 -14.88 -18.45 3.33
N ARG A 174 -14.94 -18.29 4.66
CA ARG A 174 -15.39 -17.03 5.26
C ARG A 174 -14.45 -15.88 4.97
N MET A 175 -15.01 -14.72 4.70
CA MET A 175 -14.29 -13.51 4.40
C MET A 175 -14.70 -12.39 5.36
N ASP A 176 -13.72 -11.72 5.93
CA ASP A 176 -13.90 -10.50 6.72
C ASP A 176 -13.32 -9.30 5.96
N VAL A 177 -13.85 -8.11 6.22
CA VAL A 177 -13.26 -6.85 5.74
C VAL A 177 -12.73 -6.07 6.95
N LEU A 178 -11.44 -5.78 6.94
CA LEU A 178 -10.79 -4.91 7.90
C LEU A 178 -10.24 -3.69 7.18
N TYR A 179 -11.03 -2.62 7.12
CA TYR A 179 -10.61 -1.37 6.52
C TYR A 179 -9.38 -0.80 7.20
N PRO A 180 -8.37 -0.34 6.44
CA PRO A 180 -7.18 0.28 6.99
C PRO A 180 -7.47 1.53 7.82
N THR A 181 -6.52 1.82 8.70
CA THR A 181 -6.39 3.12 9.36
C THR A 181 -5.05 3.75 9.03
N THR A 182 -4.89 5.01 9.35
CA THR A 182 -3.59 5.69 9.32
C THR A 182 -3.42 6.52 10.59
N SER A 183 -2.18 6.61 11.07
CA SER A 183 -1.86 7.45 12.21
C SER A 183 -1.93 8.92 11.80
N ILE A 184 -2.76 9.69 12.49
CA ILE A 184 -2.70 11.14 12.41
C ILE A 184 -1.78 11.60 13.54
N ASP A 185 -0.75 12.38 13.18
CA ASP A 185 0.09 13.00 14.20
C ASP A 185 -0.78 13.80 15.18
N SER A 186 -0.61 13.56 16.47
CA SER A 186 -1.31 14.24 17.56
C SER A 186 -0.93 15.72 17.73
N MET A 187 -0.31 16.31 16.71
CA MET A 187 0.15 17.68 16.72
C MET A 187 -1.01 18.68 16.87
N GLY A 188 -0.85 19.61 17.79
CA GLY A 188 -1.76 20.72 17.96
C GLY A 188 -1.85 21.62 16.71
N GLN A 189 -2.93 22.39 16.60
CA GLN A 189 -3.21 23.25 15.44
C GLN A 189 -2.06 24.24 15.14
N ALA A 190 -1.48 24.85 16.16
CA ALA A 190 -0.36 25.79 16.02
C ALA A 190 0.88 25.11 15.42
N GLN A 191 1.21 23.90 15.85
CA GLN A 191 2.35 23.16 15.33
C GLN A 191 2.14 22.71 13.89
N ARG A 192 0.91 22.30 13.52
CA ARG A 192 0.54 21.99 12.13
C ARG A 192 0.70 23.21 11.23
N TYR A 193 0.28 24.39 11.70
CA TYR A 193 0.44 25.65 10.96
C TYR A 193 1.93 25.97 10.73
N ILE A 194 2.77 25.88 11.77
CA ILE A 194 4.21 26.13 11.66
C ILE A 194 4.86 25.16 10.66
N GLN A 195 4.53 23.86 10.74
CA GLN A 195 5.07 22.88 9.81
C GLN A 195 4.61 23.14 8.37
N ARG A 196 3.33 23.47 8.16
CA ARG A 196 2.80 23.89 6.85
C ARG A 196 3.60 25.05 6.27
N THR A 197 3.79 26.11 7.06
CA THR A 197 4.51 27.31 6.62
C THR A 197 5.94 26.97 6.24
N ARG A 198 6.69 26.31 7.13
CA ARG A 198 8.08 25.89 6.88
C ARG A 198 8.23 25.00 5.63
N LYS A 199 7.28 24.07 5.42
CA LYS A 199 7.34 23.19 4.25
C LYS A 199 7.04 23.96 2.97
N ARG A 200 6.05 24.84 2.99
CA ARG A 200 5.71 25.70 1.85
C ARG A 200 6.87 26.61 1.47
N GLU A 201 7.59 27.19 2.44
CA GLU A 201 8.80 27.99 2.20
C GLU A 201 9.89 27.15 1.52
N LYS A 202 10.18 25.93 2.01
CA LYS A 202 11.13 25.01 1.36
C LYS A 202 10.76 24.69 -0.08
N LEU A 203 9.47 24.59 -0.37
CA LEU A 203 8.94 24.36 -1.72
C LEU A 203 8.84 25.66 -2.53
N ARG A 204 9.22 26.82 -1.98
CA ARG A 204 9.08 28.15 -2.60
C ARG A 204 7.62 28.45 -2.97
N LEU A 205 6.69 28.08 -2.09
CA LEU A 205 5.27 28.37 -2.20
C LEU A 205 4.94 29.59 -1.35
N ARG A 206 4.28 30.58 -1.95
CA ARG A 206 3.77 31.76 -1.25
C ARG A 206 2.40 31.45 -0.62
N PRO A 207 1.91 32.27 0.34
CA PRO A 207 0.61 32.04 0.98
C PRO A 207 -0.56 31.93 -0.01
N GLU A 208 -0.58 32.77 -1.06
CA GLU A 208 -1.61 32.80 -2.09
C GLU A 208 -1.58 31.62 -3.07
N HIS A 209 -0.48 30.88 -3.15
CA HIS A 209 -0.39 29.74 -4.05
C HIS A 209 -1.31 28.59 -3.60
N ILE A 210 -1.99 27.97 -4.55
CA ILE A 210 -2.77 26.75 -4.36
C ILE A 210 -1.87 25.55 -4.72
N CYS A 211 -1.54 24.73 -3.74
CA CYS A 211 -0.69 23.57 -3.91
C CYS A 211 -1.51 22.31 -4.14
N ILE A 212 -1.45 21.77 -5.35
CA ILE A 212 -2.13 20.53 -5.75
C ILE A 212 -1.09 19.42 -5.74
N GLY A 213 -1.34 18.36 -4.95
CA GLY A 213 -0.40 17.27 -4.70
C GLY A 213 -0.74 15.99 -5.46
N TYR A 214 0.31 15.34 -5.94
CA TYR A 214 0.34 13.94 -6.37
C TYR A 214 1.28 13.19 -5.44
N ILE A 215 0.85 12.07 -4.86
CA ILE A 215 1.65 11.25 -3.94
C ILE A 215 1.57 9.80 -4.36
N SER A 216 2.74 9.18 -4.55
CA SER A 216 2.88 7.74 -4.74
C SER A 216 4.21 7.26 -4.15
N SER A 217 4.28 6.06 -3.59
CA SER A 217 5.55 5.49 -3.15
C SER A 217 6.51 5.29 -4.32
N TYR A 218 5.98 4.77 -5.43
CA TYR A 218 6.70 4.56 -6.67
C TYR A 218 5.95 5.22 -7.83
N ILE A 219 6.68 5.92 -8.70
CA ILE A 219 6.14 6.49 -9.92
C ILE A 219 6.29 5.45 -11.03
N THR A 220 5.15 4.94 -11.47
CA THR A 220 4.97 4.06 -12.62
C THR A 220 3.88 4.63 -13.52
N GLU A 221 3.79 4.17 -14.76
CA GLU A 221 2.72 4.55 -15.67
C GLU A 221 1.34 4.25 -15.06
N SER A 222 1.22 3.11 -14.41
CA SER A 222 0.00 2.65 -13.75
C SER A 222 -0.50 3.59 -12.63
N LYS A 223 0.35 4.45 -12.07
CA LYS A 223 -0.03 5.45 -11.06
C LYS A 223 -0.46 6.79 -11.67
N GLY A 224 -0.48 6.91 -13.00
CA GLY A 224 -1.15 7.97 -13.73
C GLY A 224 -0.51 9.36 -13.63
N LEU A 225 0.81 9.46 -13.42
CA LEU A 225 1.49 10.75 -13.36
C LEU A 225 1.25 11.58 -14.62
N LYS A 226 1.14 10.94 -15.80
CA LYS A 226 0.82 11.63 -17.07
C LYS A 226 -0.53 12.37 -16.98
N SER A 227 -1.58 11.71 -16.49
CA SER A 227 -2.91 12.32 -16.32
C SER A 227 -2.88 13.49 -15.33
N PHE A 228 -2.10 13.38 -14.24
CA PHE A 228 -1.86 14.50 -13.33
C PHE A 228 -1.19 15.69 -14.05
N ILE A 229 -0.17 15.44 -14.87
CA ILE A 229 0.53 16.48 -15.61
C ILE A 229 -0.39 17.12 -16.65
N ASP A 230 -1.19 16.34 -17.38
CA ASP A 230 -2.14 16.85 -18.35
C ASP A 230 -3.15 17.81 -17.69
N MET A 231 -3.75 17.41 -16.58
CA MET A 231 -4.58 18.28 -15.75
C MET A 231 -3.82 19.53 -15.29
N ALA A 232 -2.60 19.37 -14.78
CA ALA A 232 -1.80 20.46 -14.24
C ALA A 232 -1.47 21.51 -15.31
N LEU A 233 -1.10 21.08 -16.51
CA LEU A 233 -0.79 21.96 -17.62
C LEU A 233 -2.04 22.71 -18.10
N ALA A 234 -3.20 22.05 -18.18
CA ALA A 234 -4.47 22.69 -18.49
C ALA A 234 -4.81 23.80 -17.48
N LEU A 235 -4.60 23.52 -16.18
CA LEU A 235 -4.82 24.51 -15.13
C LEU A 235 -3.81 25.69 -15.17
N CYS A 236 -2.59 25.46 -15.65
CA CYS A 236 -1.59 26.51 -15.81
C CYS A 236 -2.03 27.65 -16.72
N HIS A 237 -2.83 27.39 -17.73
CA HIS A 237 -3.33 28.41 -18.66
C HIS A 237 -4.32 29.37 -17.97
N ARG A 238 -5.15 28.83 -17.07
CA ARG A 238 -6.24 29.60 -16.42
C ARG A 238 -5.84 30.19 -15.07
N TYR A 239 -5.06 29.45 -14.27
CA TYR A 239 -4.77 29.83 -12.88
C TYR A 239 -3.29 30.14 -12.67
N ARG A 240 -2.95 31.40 -12.37
CA ARG A 240 -1.55 31.85 -12.17
C ARG A 240 -0.96 31.37 -10.84
N ASP A 241 -1.80 31.11 -9.84
CA ASP A 241 -1.37 30.80 -8.47
C ASP A 241 -1.30 29.28 -8.19
N CYS A 242 -1.71 28.42 -9.14
CA CYS A 242 -1.56 26.98 -8.98
C CYS A 242 -0.10 26.54 -9.01
N ARG A 243 0.25 25.65 -8.09
CA ARG A 243 1.53 24.95 -7.99
C ARG A 243 1.26 23.47 -7.82
N PHE A 244 2.11 22.66 -8.41
CA PHE A 244 1.95 21.21 -8.47
C PHE A 244 3.12 20.56 -7.78
N TRP A 245 2.84 19.70 -6.79
CA TRP A 245 3.88 19.00 -6.07
C TRP A 245 3.74 17.49 -6.27
N ILE A 246 4.76 16.90 -6.90
CA ILE A 246 4.84 15.49 -7.25
C ILE A 246 5.79 14.83 -6.26
N ILE A 247 5.28 13.83 -5.52
CA ILE A 247 6.04 13.04 -4.55
C ILE A 247 6.03 11.58 -4.99
N GLY A 248 7.21 10.98 -5.14
CA GLY A 248 7.37 9.56 -5.45
C GLY A 248 8.75 9.22 -5.99
N MET A 249 9.13 7.96 -5.84
CA MET A 249 10.38 7.43 -6.37
C MET A 249 10.14 6.94 -7.81
N PRO A 250 10.79 7.53 -8.82
CA PRO A 250 10.72 7.00 -10.18
C PRO A 250 11.39 5.64 -10.27
N ILE A 251 10.66 4.62 -10.72
CA ILE A 251 11.20 3.29 -11.01
C ILE A 251 11.18 2.99 -12.50
N GLU A 252 10.19 3.47 -13.24
CA GLU A 252 10.12 3.45 -14.70
C GLU A 252 10.76 4.73 -15.26
N GLN A 253 12.07 4.67 -15.49
CA GLN A 253 12.87 5.86 -15.81
C GLN A 253 12.46 6.53 -17.13
N GLU A 254 12.19 5.74 -18.16
CA GLU A 254 11.79 6.25 -19.47
C GLU A 254 10.45 7.00 -19.39
N TYR A 255 9.44 6.37 -18.78
CA TYR A 255 8.15 7.01 -18.55
C TYR A 255 8.28 8.32 -17.76
N TYR A 256 9.09 8.29 -16.70
CA TYR A 256 9.30 9.48 -15.86
C TYR A 256 9.99 10.61 -16.66
N GLN A 257 11.00 10.29 -17.49
CA GLN A 257 11.69 11.25 -18.34
C GLN A 257 10.73 11.87 -19.37
N GLN A 258 9.81 11.09 -19.96
CA GLN A 258 8.75 11.61 -20.84
C GLN A 258 7.84 12.60 -20.11
N CYS A 259 7.46 12.29 -18.87
CA CYS A 259 6.69 13.18 -18.01
C CYS A 259 7.43 14.49 -17.72
N GLU A 260 8.71 14.44 -17.37
CA GLU A 260 9.54 15.64 -17.16
C GLU A 260 9.76 16.44 -18.44
N ALA A 261 9.95 15.79 -19.59
CA ALA A 261 10.07 16.45 -20.88
C ALA A 261 8.81 17.26 -21.19
N LYS A 262 7.63 16.67 -21.05
CA LYS A 262 6.34 17.32 -21.25
C LYS A 262 6.18 18.59 -20.41
N ILE A 263 6.57 18.54 -19.11
CA ILE A 263 6.57 19.73 -18.25
C ILE A 263 7.56 20.78 -18.74
N ARG A 264 8.75 20.38 -19.17
CA ARG A 264 9.80 21.29 -19.64
C ARG A 264 9.38 22.02 -20.92
N GLU A 265 8.84 21.28 -21.88
CA GLU A 265 8.39 21.78 -23.18
C GLU A 265 7.19 22.73 -23.06
N SER A 266 6.35 22.53 -22.05
CA SER A 266 5.19 23.40 -21.79
C SER A 266 5.55 24.83 -21.37
N GLY A 267 6.79 25.12 -20.96
CA GLY A 267 7.21 26.41 -20.40
C GLY A 267 6.77 26.66 -18.94
N TYR A 268 6.01 25.74 -18.31
CA TYR A 268 5.49 25.90 -16.96
C TYR A 268 6.33 25.20 -15.88
N SER A 269 7.56 24.77 -16.15
CA SER A 269 8.43 24.02 -15.20
C SER A 269 8.54 24.67 -13.83
N ARG A 270 8.52 26.03 -13.75
CA ARG A 270 8.61 26.76 -12.48
C ARG A 270 7.41 26.56 -11.56
N ARG A 271 6.30 26.01 -12.05
CA ARG A 271 5.10 25.70 -11.25
C ARG A 271 5.13 24.34 -10.60
N PHE A 272 6.05 23.48 -11.03
CA PHE A 272 6.19 22.11 -10.52
C PHE A 272 7.27 22.00 -9.47
N ARG A 273 7.05 21.13 -8.49
CA ARG A 273 7.99 20.72 -7.46
C ARG A 273 8.04 19.20 -7.42
N PHE A 274 9.21 18.65 -7.18
CA PHE A 274 9.43 17.20 -7.13
C PHE A 274 10.12 16.83 -5.84
N SER A 275 9.67 15.73 -5.23
CA SER A 275 10.32 15.09 -4.08
C SER A 275 10.31 13.58 -4.32
N LYS A 276 11.45 12.92 -4.15
CA LYS A 276 11.50 11.45 -4.26
C LYS A 276 10.82 10.77 -3.08
N PHE A 277 10.91 11.37 -1.91
CA PHE A 277 10.37 10.85 -0.67
C PHE A 277 10.09 11.99 0.31
N GLU A 278 9.07 11.84 1.14
CA GLU A 278 8.76 12.71 2.27
C GLU A 278 8.62 11.87 3.54
N GLU A 279 9.44 12.16 4.54
CA GLU A 279 9.47 11.39 5.79
C GLU A 279 8.18 11.54 6.61
N SER A 280 7.62 12.75 6.61
CA SER A 280 6.40 13.07 7.35
C SER A 280 5.22 13.23 6.41
N VAL A 281 4.29 12.29 6.48
CA VAL A 281 3.00 12.32 5.80
C VAL A 281 2.21 13.57 6.21
N ALA A 282 2.19 13.90 7.51
CA ALA A 282 1.54 15.10 8.03
C ALA A 282 2.08 16.38 7.40
N THR A 283 3.40 16.49 7.26
CA THR A 283 4.04 17.64 6.63
C THR A 283 3.73 17.72 5.14
N ALA A 284 3.66 16.58 4.46
CA ALA A 284 3.32 16.52 3.04
C ALA A 284 1.89 17.01 2.81
N TYR A 285 0.90 16.35 3.40
CA TYR A 285 -0.50 16.75 3.26
C TYR A 285 -0.75 18.14 3.85
N GLY A 286 -0.08 18.49 4.96
CA GLY A 286 -0.16 19.82 5.56
C GLY A 286 0.17 20.96 4.58
N ALA A 287 1.16 20.77 3.70
CA ALA A 287 1.57 21.79 2.73
C ALA A 287 0.65 21.90 1.50
N MET A 288 -0.10 20.84 1.18
CA MET A 288 -1.03 20.77 0.06
C MET A 288 -2.37 21.43 0.39
N ASP A 289 -3.08 21.86 -0.63
CA ASP A 289 -4.45 22.37 -0.57
C ASP A 289 -5.46 21.35 -1.13
N MET A 290 -5.05 20.55 -2.11
CA MET A 290 -5.81 19.46 -2.72
C MET A 290 -4.90 18.29 -3.05
N VAL A 291 -5.47 17.10 -3.16
CA VAL A 291 -4.77 15.86 -3.57
C VAL A 291 -5.47 15.25 -4.76
N VAL A 292 -4.70 14.84 -5.76
CA VAL A 292 -5.21 14.19 -6.97
C VAL A 292 -4.58 12.81 -7.10
N ILE A 293 -5.41 11.78 -7.29
CA ILE A 293 -5.02 10.37 -7.35
C ILE A 293 -5.51 9.78 -8.68
N PRO A 294 -4.75 9.97 -9.76
CA PRO A 294 -5.16 9.53 -11.09
C PRO A 294 -4.66 8.11 -11.39
N SER A 295 -4.80 7.18 -10.44
CA SER A 295 -4.34 5.79 -10.60
C SER A 295 -5.08 5.11 -11.74
N MET A 296 -4.33 4.54 -12.69
CA MET A 296 -4.83 3.80 -13.85
C MET A 296 -5.03 2.31 -13.55
N VAL A 297 -4.65 1.87 -12.35
CA VAL A 297 -4.88 0.50 -11.86
C VAL A 297 -5.82 0.50 -10.68
N GLU A 298 -6.49 -0.61 -10.49
CA GLU A 298 -7.35 -0.83 -9.33
C GLU A 298 -6.51 -0.83 -8.05
N GLU A 299 -6.77 0.16 -7.21
CA GLU A 299 -6.15 0.25 -5.88
C GLU A 299 -6.87 -0.69 -4.92
N GLY A 300 -6.11 -1.42 -4.09
CA GLY A 300 -6.70 -2.30 -3.08
C GLY A 300 -7.61 -1.56 -2.10
N PHE A 301 -7.22 -0.33 -1.69
CA PHE A 301 -8.04 0.53 -0.82
C PHE A 301 -7.90 2.01 -1.17
N GLY A 302 -6.67 2.52 -1.33
CA GLY A 302 -6.40 3.93 -1.54
C GLY A 302 -5.95 4.65 -0.27
N LEU A 303 -4.85 4.18 0.35
CA LEU A 303 -4.28 4.82 1.55
C LEU A 303 -3.98 6.31 1.33
N THR A 304 -3.57 6.71 0.14
CA THR A 304 -3.34 8.13 -0.21
C THR A 304 -4.63 8.96 -0.11
N ALA A 305 -5.79 8.37 -0.48
CA ALA A 305 -7.08 9.03 -0.32
C ALA A 305 -7.45 9.14 1.16
N LEU A 306 -7.28 8.06 1.92
CA LEU A 306 -7.53 8.05 3.36
C LEU A 306 -6.69 9.11 4.07
N GLU A 307 -5.39 9.14 3.82
CA GLU A 307 -4.48 10.14 4.38
C GLU A 307 -4.92 11.56 3.99
N GLY A 308 -5.20 11.80 2.70
CA GLY A 308 -5.71 13.10 2.23
C GLY A 308 -6.97 13.54 2.97
N HIS A 309 -7.95 12.67 3.10
CA HIS A 309 -9.19 12.93 3.84
C HIS A 309 -8.94 13.22 5.31
N MET A 310 -8.15 12.39 6.00
CA MET A 310 -7.87 12.57 7.42
C MET A 310 -7.12 13.87 7.72
N TYR A 311 -6.27 14.33 6.78
CA TYR A 311 -5.62 15.65 6.86
C TYR A 311 -6.51 16.80 6.35
N GLY A 312 -7.81 16.55 6.12
CA GLY A 312 -8.78 17.56 5.71
C GLY A 312 -8.46 18.15 4.35
N LYS A 313 -8.11 17.32 3.38
CA LYS A 313 -7.89 17.76 2.00
C LYS A 313 -9.04 17.32 1.10
N PRO A 314 -9.48 18.16 0.18
CA PRO A 314 -10.24 17.69 -0.96
C PRO A 314 -9.37 16.67 -1.72
N VAL A 315 -9.97 15.53 -2.04
CA VAL A 315 -9.34 14.47 -2.83
C VAL A 315 -10.17 14.29 -4.09
N ILE A 316 -9.50 14.30 -5.23
CA ILE A 316 -10.09 13.98 -6.53
C ILE A 316 -9.35 12.76 -7.05
N SER A 317 -10.08 11.73 -7.45
CA SER A 317 -9.43 10.48 -7.89
C SER A 317 -10.12 9.85 -9.10
N PHE A 318 -9.38 9.02 -9.82
CA PHE A 318 -10.01 8.10 -10.75
C PHE A 318 -10.78 7.02 -10.00
N ALA A 319 -11.90 6.57 -10.60
CA ALA A 319 -12.82 5.61 -10.03
C ALA A 319 -12.33 4.17 -10.25
N HIS A 320 -11.25 3.77 -9.53
CA HIS A 320 -10.65 2.44 -9.64
C HIS A 320 -10.60 1.71 -8.29
N GLY A 321 -11.09 0.46 -8.29
CA GLY A 321 -10.96 -0.46 -7.16
C GLY A 321 -11.47 0.13 -5.83
N GLY A 322 -10.65 0.02 -4.79
CA GLY A 322 -10.95 0.52 -3.44
C GLY A 322 -11.05 2.05 -3.33
N LEU A 323 -10.54 2.82 -4.32
CA LEU A 323 -10.76 4.27 -4.35
C LEU A 323 -12.24 4.62 -4.46
N VAL A 324 -13.03 3.84 -5.22
CA VAL A 324 -14.48 4.04 -5.31
C VAL A 324 -15.12 3.86 -3.93
N GLU A 325 -14.73 2.82 -3.23
CA GLU A 325 -15.29 2.46 -1.92
C GLU A 325 -14.99 3.53 -0.86
N ILE A 326 -13.73 3.95 -0.72
CA ILE A 326 -13.37 4.98 0.26
C ILE A 326 -13.99 6.34 -0.05
N MET A 327 -14.01 6.75 -1.32
CA MET A 327 -14.57 8.03 -1.73
C MET A 327 -16.07 8.10 -1.51
N GLN A 328 -16.82 7.03 -1.80
CA GLN A 328 -18.26 6.96 -1.57
C GLN A 328 -18.59 6.92 -0.09
N LEU A 329 -17.92 6.06 0.70
CA LEU A 329 -18.16 5.93 2.13
C LEU A 329 -17.82 7.19 2.92
N SER A 330 -16.90 8.01 2.42
CA SER A 330 -16.59 9.33 3.00
C SER A 330 -17.48 10.47 2.46
N GLY A 331 -18.52 10.14 1.65
CA GLY A 331 -19.41 11.13 1.06
C GLY A 331 -18.75 12.00 -0.02
N ASN A 332 -17.67 11.51 -0.63
CA ASN A 332 -16.86 12.23 -1.61
C ASN A 332 -16.99 11.67 -3.04
N GLY A 333 -18.05 10.90 -3.32
CA GLY A 333 -18.30 10.26 -4.60
C GLY A 333 -18.36 11.23 -5.78
N ASP A 334 -18.81 12.47 -5.58
CA ASP A 334 -18.87 13.53 -6.61
C ASP A 334 -17.48 13.91 -7.17
N TYR A 335 -16.40 13.54 -6.49
CA TYR A 335 -15.02 13.80 -6.89
C TYR A 335 -14.32 12.55 -7.45
N LEU A 336 -15.07 11.49 -7.71
CA LEU A 336 -14.65 10.39 -8.56
C LEU A 336 -14.76 10.79 -10.02
N VAL A 337 -13.77 10.38 -10.80
CA VAL A 337 -13.66 10.66 -12.25
C VAL A 337 -13.40 9.36 -12.96
N GLU A 338 -13.96 9.19 -14.14
CA GLU A 338 -13.69 8.01 -14.97
C GLU A 338 -12.20 7.88 -15.28
N PRO A 339 -11.61 6.68 -15.14
CA PRO A 339 -10.21 6.45 -15.39
C PRO A 339 -9.78 6.90 -16.79
N GLY A 340 -8.70 7.69 -16.85
CA GLY A 340 -8.18 8.27 -18.09
C GLY A 340 -8.84 9.57 -18.53
N ASN A 341 -9.97 9.98 -17.94
CA ASN A 341 -10.66 11.23 -18.29
C ASN A 341 -9.97 12.46 -17.64
N SER A 342 -8.85 12.88 -18.23
CA SER A 342 -8.09 14.05 -17.74
C SER A 342 -8.86 15.37 -17.89
N TYR A 343 -9.83 15.44 -18.80
CA TYR A 343 -10.69 16.62 -18.95
C TYR A 343 -11.60 16.80 -17.72
N GLU A 344 -12.33 15.77 -17.34
CA GLU A 344 -13.18 15.79 -16.16
C GLU A 344 -12.36 15.98 -14.88
N LEU A 345 -11.19 15.33 -14.79
CA LEU A 345 -10.25 15.53 -13.69
C LEU A 345 -9.88 17.01 -13.54
N THR A 346 -9.57 17.67 -14.66
CA THR A 346 -9.27 19.11 -14.71
C THR A 346 -10.49 19.94 -14.28
N ALA A 347 -11.68 19.59 -14.76
CA ALA A 347 -12.93 20.31 -14.42
C ALA A 347 -13.25 20.23 -12.93
N LYS A 348 -13.13 19.05 -12.29
CA LYS A 348 -13.35 18.86 -10.85
C LYS A 348 -12.36 19.68 -9.99
N VAL A 349 -11.08 19.69 -10.38
CA VAL A 349 -10.06 20.50 -9.68
C VAL A 349 -10.32 21.99 -9.89
N ALA A 350 -10.63 22.43 -11.11
CA ALA A 350 -10.98 23.81 -11.42
C ALA A 350 -12.20 24.29 -10.61
N TYR A 351 -13.21 23.44 -10.51
CA TYR A 351 -14.41 23.73 -9.71
C TYR A 351 -14.08 24.05 -8.26
N LEU A 352 -13.20 23.26 -7.63
CA LEU A 352 -12.78 23.49 -6.23
C LEU A 352 -11.84 24.70 -6.07
N ILE A 353 -11.11 25.09 -7.12
CA ILE A 353 -10.32 26.32 -7.12
C ILE A 353 -11.23 27.54 -7.15
N ASP A 354 -12.25 27.52 -8.01
CA ASP A 354 -13.20 28.60 -8.20
C ASP A 354 -14.20 28.71 -7.03
N ASN A 355 -14.50 27.61 -6.34
CA ASN A 355 -15.48 27.53 -5.26
C ASN A 355 -14.79 27.17 -3.92
N ARG A 356 -14.10 28.15 -3.34
CA ARG A 356 -13.33 27.95 -2.09
C ARG A 356 -14.16 27.51 -0.89
N GLU A 357 -15.39 27.97 -0.78
CA GLU A 357 -16.31 27.55 0.28
C GLU A 357 -16.63 26.06 0.17
N GLU A 358 -16.88 25.59 -1.05
CA GLU A 358 -17.08 24.17 -1.31
C GLU A 358 -15.83 23.35 -0.97
N ALA A 359 -14.64 23.80 -1.37
CA ALA A 359 -13.39 23.13 -1.03
C ALA A 359 -13.21 22.99 0.50
N VAL A 360 -13.58 24.03 1.28
CA VAL A 360 -13.57 24.00 2.76
C VAL A 360 -14.62 23.03 3.29
N ARG A 361 -15.83 23.02 2.73
CA ARG A 361 -16.92 22.12 3.11
C ARG A 361 -16.52 20.65 2.88
N VAL A 362 -16.00 20.36 1.71
CA VAL A 362 -15.47 19.03 1.33
C VAL A 362 -14.35 18.60 2.28
N SER A 363 -13.40 19.49 2.56
CA SER A 363 -12.29 19.21 3.50
C SER A 363 -12.78 18.80 4.88
N LYS A 364 -13.72 19.54 5.45
CA LYS A 364 -14.30 19.26 6.78
C LYS A 364 -15.05 17.93 6.78
N ARG A 365 -15.92 17.71 5.79
CA ARG A 365 -16.67 16.47 5.63
C ARG A 365 -15.72 15.27 5.50
N ASN A 366 -14.73 15.35 4.62
CA ASN A 366 -13.75 14.28 4.41
C ASN A 366 -13.05 13.90 5.72
N GLN A 367 -12.60 14.88 6.48
CA GLN A 367 -11.95 14.64 7.77
C GLN A 367 -12.89 13.98 8.77
N GLN A 368 -14.09 14.51 8.93
CA GLN A 368 -15.08 14.00 9.89
C GLN A 368 -15.50 12.55 9.56
N GLU A 369 -15.89 12.31 8.29
CA GLU A 369 -16.34 10.99 7.87
C GLU A 369 -15.21 9.95 7.88
N SER A 370 -14.01 10.34 7.45
CA SER A 370 -12.87 9.42 7.51
C SER A 370 -12.44 9.10 8.94
N MET A 371 -12.50 10.05 9.86
CA MET A 371 -12.27 9.77 11.29
C MET A 371 -13.33 8.84 11.86
N ARG A 372 -14.62 9.06 11.50
CA ARG A 372 -15.74 8.23 11.93
C ARG A 372 -15.66 6.80 11.39
N MET A 373 -15.15 6.61 10.16
CA MET A 373 -15.13 5.32 9.48
C MET A 373 -13.82 4.56 9.65
N TYR A 374 -12.70 5.27 9.73
CA TYR A 374 -11.35 4.71 9.61
C TYR A 374 -10.40 5.19 10.71
N GLY A 375 -10.90 5.92 11.73
CA GLY A 375 -10.09 6.37 12.86
C GLY A 375 -9.47 5.20 13.63
N ALA A 376 -8.38 5.45 14.35
CA ALA A 376 -7.64 4.42 15.06
C ALA A 376 -8.51 3.63 16.06
N ASP A 377 -9.42 4.31 16.78
CA ASP A 377 -10.31 3.65 17.73
C ASP A 377 -11.33 2.74 17.03
N VAL A 378 -11.82 3.17 15.87
CA VAL A 378 -12.72 2.34 15.04
C VAL A 378 -12.00 1.11 14.50
N TYR A 379 -10.76 1.29 14.06
CA TYR A 379 -9.91 0.18 13.62
C TYR A 379 -9.67 -0.82 14.74
N ARG A 380 -9.31 -0.32 15.93
CA ARG A 380 -9.13 -1.13 17.15
C ARG A 380 -10.38 -1.93 17.52
N SER A 381 -11.56 -1.28 17.49
CA SER A 381 -12.84 -1.95 17.75
C SER A 381 -13.11 -3.05 16.75
N ARG A 382 -12.89 -2.81 15.46
CA ARG A 382 -13.05 -3.83 14.40
C ARG A 382 -12.08 -4.99 14.54
N CYS A 383 -10.81 -4.72 14.87
CA CYS A 383 -9.82 -5.78 15.17
C CYS A 383 -10.31 -6.63 16.36
N LYS A 384 -10.75 -6.00 17.45
CA LYS A 384 -11.31 -6.69 18.60
C LYS A 384 -12.50 -7.57 18.24
N GLU A 385 -13.50 -7.01 17.56
CA GLU A 385 -14.70 -7.74 17.13
C GLU A 385 -14.36 -8.94 16.24
N MET A 386 -13.40 -8.76 15.33
CA MET A 386 -12.92 -9.80 14.43
C MET A 386 -12.21 -10.92 15.20
N VAL A 387 -11.28 -10.59 16.11
CA VAL A 387 -10.57 -11.57 16.94
C VAL A 387 -11.53 -12.33 17.86
N VAL A 388 -12.45 -11.64 18.52
CA VAL A 388 -13.48 -12.27 19.38
C VAL A 388 -14.33 -13.25 18.58
N ARG A 389 -14.70 -12.88 17.35
CA ARG A 389 -15.46 -13.76 16.44
C ARG A 389 -14.65 -15.00 16.05
N TRP A 390 -13.35 -14.85 15.73
CA TRP A 390 -12.49 -15.99 15.41
C TRP A 390 -12.40 -16.98 16.59
N ILE A 391 -12.23 -16.47 17.81
CA ILE A 391 -12.17 -17.29 19.02
C ILE A 391 -13.51 -18.01 19.26
N ALA A 392 -14.63 -17.33 19.07
CA ALA A 392 -15.96 -17.89 19.27
C ALA A 392 -16.33 -18.95 18.21
N GLU A 393 -15.97 -18.72 16.95
CA GLU A 393 -16.26 -19.63 15.84
C GLU A 393 -15.32 -20.83 15.76
N HIS A 394 -14.07 -20.67 16.24
CA HIS A 394 -13.01 -21.67 16.16
C HIS A 394 -12.28 -21.85 17.50
N PRO A 395 -12.98 -22.28 18.58
CA PRO A 395 -12.35 -22.42 19.89
C PRO A 395 -11.18 -23.44 19.89
N SER A 396 -11.20 -24.41 18.98
CA SER A 396 -10.12 -25.40 18.81
C SER A 396 -8.79 -24.79 18.34
N TRP A 397 -8.81 -23.60 17.73
CA TRP A 397 -7.57 -22.91 17.34
C TRP A 397 -6.83 -22.32 18.55
N PHE A 398 -7.52 -22.15 19.69
CA PHE A 398 -7.01 -21.45 20.86
C PHE A 398 -7.15 -22.29 22.14
N PRO A 399 -6.49 -23.45 22.21
CA PRO A 399 -6.63 -24.35 23.37
C PRO A 399 -6.28 -23.69 24.71
N CYS A 400 -5.32 -22.73 24.68
CA CYS A 400 -4.88 -22.01 25.88
C CYS A 400 -5.95 -21.05 26.46
N LEU A 401 -7.01 -20.72 25.70
CA LEU A 401 -8.13 -19.89 26.15
C LEU A 401 -9.32 -20.71 26.64
N GLN A 402 -9.27 -22.05 26.58
CA GLN A 402 -10.33 -22.92 27.07
C GLN A 402 -10.16 -23.19 28.57
N HIS A 403 -11.22 -22.97 29.33
CA HIS A 403 -11.28 -23.42 30.72
C HIS A 403 -11.55 -24.93 30.77
N PRO A 404 -11.07 -25.68 31.78
CA PRO A 404 -11.42 -27.08 32.00
C PRO A 404 -12.91 -27.37 31.93
N ASP A 405 -13.75 -26.39 32.36
CA ASP A 405 -15.22 -26.46 32.34
C ASP A 405 -15.85 -25.98 31.02
N GLY A 406 -15.08 -25.78 29.94
CA GLY A 406 -15.58 -25.34 28.64
C GLY A 406 -15.88 -23.84 28.47
N ALA A 407 -15.56 -23.03 29.50
CA ALA A 407 -15.68 -21.57 29.43
C ALA A 407 -14.42 -20.94 28.81
N LEU A 408 -14.59 -19.86 28.02
CA LEU A 408 -13.48 -19.09 27.48
C LEU A 408 -12.92 -18.13 28.55
N TYR A 409 -11.60 -18.12 28.76
CA TYR A 409 -10.94 -17.12 29.59
C TYR A 409 -11.01 -15.75 28.93
N ALA A 410 -11.74 -14.82 29.56
CA ALA A 410 -11.63 -13.40 29.23
C ALA A 410 -10.48 -12.80 30.03
N ASN A 411 -9.38 -12.44 29.40
CA ASN A 411 -8.27 -11.73 30.06
C ASN A 411 -8.73 -10.35 30.53
N GLY A 412 -8.59 -10.13 31.83
CA GLY A 412 -8.84 -9.01 32.68
C GLY A 412 -9.21 -7.67 32.06
N GLU A 413 -10.25 -7.09 32.65
CA GLU A 413 -10.87 -5.80 32.43
C GLU A 413 -11.80 -5.70 31.22
N GLY A 414 -13.05 -6.08 31.40
CA GLY A 414 -14.19 -5.64 30.60
C GLY A 414 -14.89 -6.66 29.73
N TYR A 415 -14.68 -7.96 29.90
CA TYR A 415 -15.49 -8.98 29.24
C TYR A 415 -16.53 -9.54 30.20
N GLY A 416 -17.79 -9.21 30.01
CA GLY A 416 -18.90 -9.85 30.69
C GLY A 416 -18.96 -11.34 30.36
N HIS A 417 -19.41 -12.17 31.31
CA HIS A 417 -19.65 -13.60 31.16
C HIS A 417 -20.43 -13.92 29.89
N TRP A 418 -19.80 -14.64 28.96
CA TRP A 418 -20.49 -15.27 27.85
C TRP A 418 -20.74 -16.73 28.17
N THR A 419 -21.92 -17.01 28.70
CA THR A 419 -22.42 -18.38 28.75
C THR A 419 -23.15 -18.68 27.43
N ALA A 420 -22.85 -19.82 26.84
CA ALA A 420 -23.49 -20.32 25.60
C ALA A 420 -24.93 -20.78 25.83
N GLN A 421 -25.70 -20.17 26.75
CA GLN A 421 -27.13 -20.44 26.92
C GLN A 421 -27.92 -19.19 26.53
N GLY A 422 -28.77 -19.41 25.52
CA GLY A 422 -29.59 -18.39 24.92
C GLY A 422 -30.54 -17.70 25.85
N SER A 423 -30.75 -16.45 25.62
CA SER A 423 -32.06 -15.80 25.64
C SER A 423 -31.96 -14.44 24.97
N GLU A 424 -32.77 -14.25 24.00
CA GLU A 424 -33.44 -13.03 23.54
C GLU A 424 -32.83 -11.71 23.98
N GLY A 425 -31.90 -11.24 23.23
CA GLY A 425 -31.27 -9.95 23.34
C GLY A 425 -30.16 -9.82 22.31
N LYS A 426 -30.49 -10.01 21.02
CA LYS A 426 -29.55 -9.74 19.91
C LYS A 426 -29.04 -8.31 20.09
N PRO A 427 -27.71 -8.08 20.31
CA PRO A 427 -27.18 -6.75 20.09
C PRO A 427 -27.55 -6.39 18.66
N ARG A 428 -28.27 -5.28 18.48
CA ARG A 428 -28.51 -4.71 17.15
C ARG A 428 -27.13 -4.31 16.60
N ILE A 429 -26.46 -5.26 15.97
CA ILE A 429 -25.42 -4.95 15.01
C ILE A 429 -26.13 -4.09 13.98
N ARG A 430 -25.82 -2.80 13.93
CA ARG A 430 -26.12 -2.02 12.75
C ARG A 430 -25.29 -2.68 11.62
N GLN A 431 -25.89 -3.68 10.99
CA GLN A 431 -25.47 -4.12 9.68
C GLN A 431 -25.50 -2.87 8.83
N PHE A 432 -24.33 -2.41 8.38
CA PHE A 432 -24.28 -1.46 7.28
C PHE A 432 -25.04 -2.14 6.15
N PRO A 433 -26.03 -1.47 5.55
CA PRO A 433 -26.87 -2.12 4.57
C PRO A 433 -26.00 -2.58 3.42
N ALA A 434 -25.97 -3.88 3.18
CA ALA A 434 -25.43 -4.48 1.94
C ALA A 434 -26.08 -3.83 0.69
N GLN A 435 -27.25 -3.26 0.85
CA GLN A 435 -28.01 -2.50 -0.15
C GLN A 435 -27.30 -1.27 -0.73
N ILE A 436 -26.33 -0.66 -0.03
CA ILE A 436 -25.56 0.46 -0.62
C ILE A 436 -24.56 -0.04 -1.68
N ILE A 437 -24.10 -1.28 -1.56
CA ILE A 437 -23.16 -1.86 -2.53
C ILE A 437 -23.91 -2.49 -3.71
N GLU A 438 -25.12 -3.00 -3.50
CA GLU A 438 -25.97 -3.53 -4.58
C GLU A 438 -26.66 -2.44 -5.40
N SER A 439 -26.80 -1.22 -4.87
CA SER A 439 -27.41 -0.09 -5.57
C SER A 439 -26.42 0.77 -6.35
N LEU A 440 -25.18 0.34 -6.53
CA LEU A 440 -24.27 0.98 -7.48
C LEU A 440 -24.83 0.77 -8.89
N PRO A 441 -25.21 1.83 -9.63
CA PRO A 441 -25.68 1.66 -10.99
C PRO A 441 -24.51 1.18 -11.85
N LEU A 442 -24.44 -0.14 -12.06
CA LEU A 442 -23.88 -0.65 -13.30
C LEU A 442 -24.79 -0.08 -14.39
N ARG A 443 -24.41 1.01 -15.02
CA ARG A 443 -25.00 1.40 -16.28
C ARG A 443 -24.86 0.18 -17.19
N ARG A 444 -25.95 -0.58 -17.32
CA ARG A 444 -26.16 -1.41 -18.49
C ARG A 444 -25.98 -0.47 -19.66
N GLN A 445 -25.18 -0.90 -20.63
CA GLN A 445 -25.20 -0.31 -21.95
C GLN A 445 -26.67 -0.31 -22.41
N GLU A 446 -27.32 0.82 -22.26
CA GLU A 446 -28.59 1.07 -22.94
C GLU A 446 -28.22 1.15 -24.41
N SER A 447 -28.79 0.22 -25.17
CA SER A 447 -28.86 0.23 -26.62
C SER A 447 -29.19 1.64 -27.10
N ALA A 448 -28.37 2.16 -27.97
CA ALA A 448 -28.58 3.42 -28.66
C ALA A 448 -29.94 3.40 -29.38
N PRO A 449 -30.71 4.52 -29.39
CA PRO A 449 -31.88 4.64 -30.21
C PRO A 449 -31.51 4.55 -31.69
N GLU A 450 -32.29 3.81 -32.42
CA GLU A 450 -32.23 3.74 -33.89
C GLU A 450 -32.28 5.16 -34.47
N LEU A 451 -31.24 5.56 -35.15
CA LEU A 451 -31.21 6.71 -36.04
C LEU A 451 -31.33 6.20 -37.48
N GLU A 452 -32.37 6.69 -38.13
CA GLU A 452 -32.71 6.44 -39.53
C GLU A 452 -31.55 6.64 -40.51
N ALA A 453 -31.62 5.84 -41.54
CA ALA A 453 -30.69 5.73 -42.66
C ALA A 453 -30.36 7.06 -43.35
N VAL A 454 -29.07 7.39 -43.44
CA VAL A 454 -28.52 8.24 -44.50
C VAL A 454 -27.41 7.48 -45.22
N GLN A 455 -27.57 7.45 -46.51
CA GLN A 455 -26.86 6.65 -47.50
C GLN A 455 -25.35 6.97 -47.62
N HIS A 456 -24.59 5.90 -47.78
CA HIS A 456 -23.37 5.67 -48.51
C HIS A 456 -22.34 6.82 -48.72
N ARG A 457 -21.20 6.69 -48.02
CA ARG A 457 -19.86 6.83 -48.63
C ARG A 457 -18.91 5.81 -47.99
N ALA A 458 -18.14 5.13 -48.85
CA ALA A 458 -17.23 4.05 -48.51
C ALA A 458 -16.21 4.44 -47.44
N ALA A 459 -16.03 3.59 -46.45
CA ALA A 459 -14.98 3.70 -45.42
C ALA A 459 -13.66 3.13 -45.97
N PRO A 460 -12.51 3.72 -45.61
CA PRO A 460 -11.22 3.09 -45.85
C PRO A 460 -10.99 1.94 -44.87
N GLU A 461 -10.31 0.91 -45.36
CA GLU A 461 -9.95 -0.31 -44.62
C GLU A 461 -9.19 -0.01 -43.33
N LEU A 462 -9.61 -0.66 -42.24
CA LEU A 462 -8.92 -0.66 -40.95
C LEU A 462 -7.62 -1.48 -41.06
N PRO A 463 -6.47 -0.99 -40.53
CA PRO A 463 -5.26 -1.78 -40.46
C PRO A 463 -5.43 -2.91 -39.41
N GLN A 464 -4.84 -4.06 -39.75
CA GLN A 464 -4.83 -5.30 -38.98
C GLN A 464 -4.41 -5.08 -37.54
N ALA A 465 -5.00 -5.85 -36.63
CA ALA A 465 -4.73 -5.87 -35.20
C ALA A 465 -3.23 -5.95 -34.91
N LEU A 466 -2.74 -5.02 -34.10
CA LEU A 466 -1.39 -5.06 -33.53
C LEU A 466 -1.25 -6.27 -32.59
N PRO A 467 -0.09 -6.94 -32.58
CA PRO A 467 0.20 -8.02 -31.64
C PRO A 467 0.16 -7.49 -30.19
N PRO A 468 -0.13 -8.36 -29.20
CA PRO A 468 -0.18 -7.95 -27.79
C PRO A 468 1.16 -7.35 -27.36
N ALA A 469 1.11 -6.28 -26.59
CA ALA A 469 2.27 -5.59 -26.06
C ALA A 469 3.16 -6.55 -25.27
N PRO A 470 4.50 -6.49 -25.42
CA PRO A 470 5.41 -7.33 -24.65
C PRO A 470 5.29 -7.02 -23.16
N GLU A 471 5.37 -8.08 -22.34
CA GLU A 471 5.42 -7.96 -20.87
C GLU A 471 6.57 -7.02 -20.46
N PRO A 472 6.38 -6.17 -19.44
CA PRO A 472 7.43 -5.30 -18.97
C PRO A 472 8.64 -6.10 -18.47
N GLU A 473 9.81 -5.84 -19.01
CA GLU A 473 11.09 -6.55 -18.77
C GLU A 473 11.47 -6.69 -17.28
N TYR A 474 10.95 -5.85 -16.40
CA TYR A 474 11.30 -5.92 -14.97
C TYR A 474 10.78 -7.17 -14.25
N VAL A 475 9.79 -7.87 -14.82
CA VAL A 475 9.32 -9.16 -14.27
C VAL A 475 10.34 -10.27 -14.54
N ARG A 476 11.13 -10.17 -15.62
CA ARG A 476 12.17 -11.16 -15.97
C ARG A 476 13.43 -11.02 -15.13
N ASP A 477 13.82 -9.81 -14.76
CA ASP A 477 15.08 -9.59 -14.02
C ASP A 477 15.02 -10.05 -12.55
N PHE A 478 13.83 -10.09 -11.92
CA PHE A 478 13.67 -10.62 -10.57
C PHE A 478 13.73 -12.17 -10.49
N ILE A 479 13.46 -12.87 -11.58
CA ILE A 479 13.48 -14.34 -11.62
C ILE A 479 14.89 -14.89 -11.96
N GLN A 480 15.75 -14.11 -12.65
CA GLN A 480 17.05 -14.61 -13.13
C GLN A 480 18.25 -14.37 -12.19
N VAL A 481 18.13 -13.65 -11.10
CA VAL A 481 19.30 -13.23 -10.30
C VAL A 481 19.80 -14.27 -9.30
N ARG A 482 19.14 -15.43 -9.06
CA ARG A 482 19.69 -16.42 -8.11
C ARG A 482 19.45 -17.91 -8.40
N ALA A 483 19.56 -18.33 -9.64
CA ALA A 483 19.70 -19.76 -9.95
C ALA A 483 20.99 -20.00 -10.75
N GLY A 484 22.16 -20.03 -10.08
CA GLY A 484 23.39 -20.37 -10.81
C GLY A 484 24.70 -20.05 -10.11
N GLY A 485 24.87 -20.49 -8.89
CA GLY A 485 26.19 -20.54 -8.26
C GLY A 485 27.03 -21.74 -8.71
N LYS A 486 27.61 -21.72 -9.88
CA LYS A 486 28.73 -22.62 -10.22
C LYS A 486 29.95 -21.81 -10.59
N ARG A 487 30.97 -21.86 -9.72
CA ARG A 487 32.33 -21.38 -9.96
C ARG A 487 32.86 -21.96 -11.26
N ARG A 488 33.18 -21.13 -12.25
CA ARG A 488 34.07 -21.50 -13.36
C ARG A 488 35.33 -20.64 -13.28
N SER A 489 36.44 -21.34 -13.12
CA SER A 489 37.81 -20.84 -13.19
C SER A 489 38.07 -20.19 -14.54
N ILE A 490 38.51 -18.94 -14.54
CA ILE A 490 38.94 -18.23 -15.76
C ILE A 490 40.41 -18.53 -15.98
N ARG A 491 40.70 -19.36 -17.01
CA ARG A 491 42.03 -19.46 -17.62
C ARG A 491 42.34 -18.15 -18.37
N ARG A 492 43.42 -17.50 -17.96
CA ARG A 492 44.02 -16.37 -18.68
C ARG A 492 44.49 -16.82 -20.07
N ARG A 493 44.00 -16.16 -21.11
CA ARG A 493 44.69 -16.07 -22.43
C ARG A 493 45.27 -14.67 -22.58
N LYS A 494 46.63 -14.64 -22.81
CA LYS A 494 47.40 -13.47 -23.25
C LYS A 494 47.03 -13.14 -24.71
N GLY A 495 46.99 -11.86 -25.04
CA GLY A 495 47.07 -11.43 -26.45
C GLY A 495 46.63 -9.99 -26.67
N GLN A 496 47.65 -9.16 -26.91
CA GLN A 496 47.71 -7.94 -27.74
C GLN A 496 47.48 -6.57 -27.06
N ARG A 497 48.65 -5.90 -26.98
CA ARG A 497 48.84 -4.46 -26.77
C ARG A 497 48.42 -3.70 -28.02
N THR A 498 47.72 -2.57 -27.87
CA THR A 498 48.05 -1.34 -28.61
C THR A 498 47.45 -0.12 -27.91
N HIS A 499 48.30 0.84 -27.67
CA HIS A 499 48.13 2.29 -27.46
C HIS A 499 46.84 2.89 -26.90
N LEU A 500 46.98 3.53 -25.72
CA LEU A 500 46.65 4.96 -25.57
C LEU A 500 47.30 5.52 -24.28
N LYS A 501 48.40 6.28 -24.49
CA LYS A 501 48.94 7.22 -23.50
C LYS A 501 47.99 8.41 -23.35
N GLY A 502 47.64 8.77 -22.14
CA GLY A 502 47.00 10.05 -21.89
C GLY A 502 45.91 9.99 -20.82
N ARG A 503 46.29 10.08 -19.56
CA ARG A 503 45.53 10.63 -18.40
C ARG A 503 46.09 10.12 -17.06
N ARG A 504 47.36 10.49 -16.82
CA ARG A 504 47.91 10.48 -15.45
C ARG A 504 48.42 11.89 -15.18
N ARG A 505 47.53 12.80 -14.71
CA ARG A 505 47.94 14.13 -14.13
C ARG A 505 46.76 14.84 -13.46
N ILE A 506 45.91 14.19 -12.67
CA ILE A 506 44.92 14.90 -11.80
C ILE A 506 44.75 14.24 -10.40
N HIS A 507 45.57 13.29 -10.00
CA HIS A 507 45.37 12.65 -8.69
C HIS A 507 46.49 12.92 -7.66
N GLN A 508 47.35 13.94 -7.86
CA GLN A 508 48.43 14.29 -6.90
C GLN A 508 48.34 15.70 -6.29
N ARG A 509 47.21 16.41 -6.43
CA ARG A 509 47.07 17.76 -5.84
C ARG A 509 46.10 17.88 -4.66
N MET A 510 45.57 16.80 -4.11
CA MET A 510 44.68 16.85 -2.93
C MET A 510 45.18 16.12 -1.68
N LYS A 511 46.50 15.91 -1.54
CA LYS A 511 47.07 15.33 -0.31
C LYS A 511 48.08 16.24 0.42
N ARG A 512 47.99 17.58 0.25
CA ARG A 512 48.98 18.50 0.90
C ARG A 512 48.35 19.63 1.73
N THR A 513 47.13 19.54 2.22
CA THR A 513 46.51 20.61 3.05
C THR A 513 45.90 20.11 4.37
N TYR A 514 46.35 18.98 4.90
CA TYR A 514 45.93 18.55 6.24
C TYR A 514 47.13 18.05 7.07
N ARG A 515 48.08 18.97 7.32
CA ARG A 515 49.11 18.82 8.38
C ARG A 515 49.70 20.19 8.66
N LEU A 516 49.14 20.91 9.63
CA LEU A 516 49.80 21.90 10.48
C LEU A 516 48.69 22.57 11.33
N GLY A 517 48.69 22.30 12.63
CA GLY A 517 47.79 22.98 13.58
C GLY A 517 47.56 22.21 14.88
N LYS A 518 48.59 21.62 15.42
CA LYS A 518 48.62 21.27 16.86
C LYS A 518 49.86 21.94 17.45
N VAL A 519 49.66 22.94 18.28
CA VAL A 519 50.44 23.29 19.48
C VAL A 519 49.79 24.54 20.10
N GLY A 520 49.52 24.51 21.42
CA GLY A 520 49.15 25.71 22.18
C GLY A 520 48.28 25.41 23.41
N ARG A 521 48.93 24.91 24.48
CA ARG A 521 48.37 24.82 25.84
C ARG A 521 48.13 26.21 26.41
N GLY A 522 47.07 26.37 27.22
CA GLY A 522 46.85 27.53 28.06
C GLY A 522 45.77 27.30 29.13
N LYS A 523 46.17 26.79 30.28
CA LYS A 523 45.35 26.80 31.51
C LYS A 523 45.15 28.24 31.97
N LYS A 524 43.94 28.62 32.43
CA LYS A 524 43.73 29.50 33.57
C LYS A 524 42.36 29.24 34.23
N ARG A 525 42.46 28.98 35.52
CA ARG A 525 41.40 28.97 36.55
C ARG A 525 40.93 30.40 36.89
N TRP A 526 39.85 30.43 37.60
CA TRP A 526 39.24 31.44 38.51
C TRP A 526 37.87 31.82 37.99
N GLY A 527 36.77 31.87 38.75
CA GLY A 527 36.57 31.85 40.20
C GLY A 527 35.14 32.39 40.42
N SER A 528 34.47 31.85 41.38
CA SER A 528 33.13 32.04 41.90
C SER A 528 32.64 33.50 42.15
N ARG A 529 31.30 33.61 42.27
CA ARG A 529 30.43 34.62 42.97
C ARG A 529 29.70 35.56 41.98
N ARG A 530 28.41 35.64 42.00
CA ARG A 530 27.27 35.64 42.93
C ARG A 530 26.02 35.21 42.22
#